data_f31fedd7a436ae542f907dcda2f95da8
#
_entry.id   f31fedd7a436ae542f907dcda2f95da8
#
_cell.length_a   1.000
_cell.length_b   1.000
_cell.length_c   1.000
_cell.angle_alpha   90.00
_cell.angle_beta   90.00
_cell.angle_gamma   90.00
#
_symmetry.space_group_name_H-M   'P 1'
#
loop_
_entity.id
_entity.type
_entity.pdbx_description
1 polymer ?
#
loop_
_entity_poly.entity_id
_entity_poly.type
_entity_poly.pdbx_seq_one_letter_code
_entity_poly.pdbx_strand_id
1 'polypeptide(L)'
;MAKTVLVINSGSSSIKYQLVDLESGEGLASGLVEKIGEPVDGHYKHEYNGEKHELEEPIHDHEQGLKRVLGFFEEYGPKLSDAGIVAVGHRVVQGGSIFPKPALVTDKTINQVKDLAVLAPLHNGPEAKGAEVMRSLLPDVPQIFVFDSSFFFQLPKAASTYALNKEIADQYHIRRYGAHGTSHEYISSVVPDVIGKPAEGLKQIVLHIGNGASASAEVSGKPVETSMGLTPLEGLMMGGRTGDIDPAVVFHLIRNAHMNVDELDALFNKRSGMMGMTGYGDLREVHRLVSEGNEDAKLALDVYVHRIVSYIGNYTYQMGGCDVITFTAGVGENDDVVRKMVCDKLAPFGVKLDEEKNATRSKEPRIISTPDSSVIIAVSPTNEELAIARKSAAIAEAGTDTYGNTFAK
;
A
#
# COMPACT_ATOMS: atom_id res chain seq x y z
N MET A 1 18.83 -6.23 24.77
CA MET A 1 17.50 -6.77 24.49
C MET A 1 17.15 -6.35 23.08
N ALA A 2 16.54 -7.23 22.31
CA ALA A 2 16.01 -6.86 21.00
C ALA A 2 15.03 -5.67 21.14
N LYS A 3 15.06 -4.73 20.19
CA LYS A 3 14.07 -3.65 20.12
C LYS A 3 13.01 -4.08 19.09
N THR A 4 11.78 -4.19 19.51
CA THR A 4 10.68 -4.59 18.61
C THR A 4 9.60 -3.52 18.50
N VAL A 5 8.85 -3.57 17.41
CA VAL A 5 7.67 -2.72 17.19
C VAL A 5 6.50 -3.61 16.77
N LEU A 6 5.37 -3.44 17.43
CA LEU A 6 4.12 -4.06 16.99
C LEU A 6 3.47 -3.16 15.93
N VAL A 7 3.38 -3.65 14.71
CA VAL A 7 2.73 -2.95 13.58
C VAL A 7 1.31 -3.45 13.44
N ILE A 8 0.37 -2.52 13.33
CA ILE A 8 -1.07 -2.79 13.21
C ILE A 8 -1.64 -2.09 11.98
N ASN A 9 -2.39 -2.84 11.21
CA ASN A 9 -3.16 -2.37 10.08
C ASN A 9 -4.64 -2.75 10.28
N SER A 10 -5.45 -1.79 10.72
CA SER A 10 -6.87 -1.97 11.01
C SER A 10 -7.71 -1.60 9.79
N GLY A 11 -8.34 -2.59 9.15
CA GLY A 11 -9.34 -2.39 8.11
C GLY A 11 -10.76 -2.30 8.70
N SER A 12 -11.77 -2.17 7.83
CA SER A 12 -13.18 -2.08 8.23
C SER A 12 -13.69 -3.34 8.95
N SER A 13 -13.28 -4.53 8.48
CA SER A 13 -13.67 -5.83 9.04
C SER A 13 -12.49 -6.76 9.31
N SER A 14 -11.27 -6.22 9.36
CA SER A 14 -10.07 -7.02 9.59
C SER A 14 -8.97 -6.23 10.29
N ILE A 15 -8.08 -6.96 10.99
CA ILE A 15 -6.86 -6.42 11.57
C ILE A 15 -5.72 -7.34 11.18
N LYS A 16 -4.67 -6.78 10.55
CA LYS A 16 -3.39 -7.46 10.36
C LYS A 16 -2.38 -6.89 11.33
N TYR A 17 -1.53 -7.75 11.88
CA TYR A 17 -0.47 -7.32 12.78
C TYR A 17 0.80 -8.10 12.59
N GLN A 18 1.92 -7.47 12.92
CA GLN A 18 3.22 -8.11 12.95
C GLN A 18 4.10 -7.48 14.04
N LEU A 19 4.78 -8.31 14.82
CA LEU A 19 5.85 -7.89 15.71
C LEU A 19 7.15 -7.95 14.95
N VAL A 20 7.77 -6.80 14.71
CA VAL A 20 8.97 -6.64 13.88
C VAL A 20 10.19 -6.42 14.77
N ASP A 21 11.25 -7.20 14.57
CA ASP A 21 12.56 -6.95 15.15
C ASP A 21 13.29 -5.88 14.32
N LEU A 22 13.74 -4.81 14.98
CA LEU A 22 14.35 -3.67 14.29
C LEU A 22 15.79 -3.94 13.83
N GLU A 23 16.47 -4.89 14.44
CA GLU A 23 17.87 -5.22 14.12
C GLU A 23 17.94 -6.14 12.90
N SER A 24 17.21 -7.24 12.93
CA SER A 24 17.15 -8.18 11.79
C SER A 24 16.23 -7.70 10.67
N GLY A 25 15.22 -6.88 10.98
CA GLY A 25 14.15 -6.51 10.06
C GLY A 25 13.11 -7.61 9.83
N GLU A 26 13.17 -8.70 10.58
CA GLU A 26 12.28 -9.84 10.45
C GLU A 26 11.01 -9.69 11.30
N GLY A 27 9.92 -10.28 10.83
CA GLY A 27 8.71 -10.46 11.61
C GLY A 27 8.84 -11.63 12.58
N LEU A 28 8.85 -11.37 13.87
CA LEU A 28 8.95 -12.41 14.91
C LEU A 28 7.62 -13.16 15.08
N ALA A 29 6.51 -12.45 15.04
CA ALA A 29 5.17 -13.01 15.07
C ALA A 29 4.24 -12.21 14.18
N SER A 30 3.23 -12.84 13.62
CA SER A 30 2.24 -12.18 12.78
C SER A 30 0.86 -12.77 12.96
N GLY A 31 -0.16 -12.04 12.54
CA GLY A 31 -1.51 -12.56 12.58
C GLY A 31 -2.53 -11.73 11.84
N LEU A 32 -3.73 -12.27 11.85
CA LEU A 32 -4.87 -11.75 11.12
C LEU A 32 -6.14 -11.98 11.95
N VAL A 33 -7.00 -10.99 11.95
CA VAL A 33 -8.37 -11.07 12.47
C VAL A 33 -9.29 -10.69 11.31
N GLU A 34 -10.30 -11.49 11.02
CA GLU A 34 -11.21 -11.29 9.89
C GLU A 34 -12.66 -11.36 10.31
N LYS A 35 -13.53 -10.76 9.49
CA LYS A 35 -15.00 -10.73 9.66
C LYS A 35 -15.45 -10.05 10.97
N ILE A 36 -14.74 -8.99 11.37
CA ILE A 36 -15.10 -8.16 12.53
C ILE A 36 -16.44 -7.47 12.27
N GLY A 37 -17.40 -7.61 13.18
CA GLY A 37 -18.73 -7.01 13.11
C GLY A 37 -19.68 -7.71 12.12
N GLU A 38 -19.31 -8.84 11.56
CA GLU A 38 -20.16 -9.62 10.67
C GLU A 38 -21.06 -10.59 11.46
N PRO A 39 -22.23 -10.97 10.91
CA PRO A 39 -23.19 -11.88 11.60
C PRO A 39 -22.78 -13.36 11.49
N VAL A 40 -21.49 -13.63 11.36
CA VAL A 40 -20.88 -14.97 11.25
C VAL A 40 -19.66 -15.02 12.16
N ASP A 41 -19.18 -16.23 12.44
CA ASP A 41 -17.94 -16.38 13.19
C ASP A 41 -16.79 -15.73 12.43
N GLY A 42 -16.05 -14.91 13.14
CA GLY A 42 -14.82 -14.32 12.67
C GLY A 42 -13.68 -15.31 12.80
N HIS A 43 -12.58 -15.01 12.16
CA HIS A 43 -11.41 -15.87 12.14
C HIS A 43 -10.21 -15.12 12.71
N TYR A 44 -9.53 -15.74 13.66
CA TYR A 44 -8.25 -15.30 14.19
C TYR A 44 -7.15 -16.26 13.75
N LYS A 45 -6.02 -15.71 13.36
CA LYS A 45 -4.80 -16.45 13.10
C LYS A 45 -3.63 -15.75 13.78
N HIS A 46 -2.83 -16.51 14.50
CA HIS A 46 -1.55 -16.08 15.07
C HIS A 46 -0.46 -17.05 14.66
N GLU A 47 0.69 -16.53 14.23
CA GLU A 47 1.82 -17.31 13.81
C GLU A 47 3.09 -16.87 14.56
N TYR A 48 3.73 -17.81 15.24
CA TYR A 48 4.97 -17.60 15.97
C TYR A 48 5.85 -18.86 15.91
N ASN A 49 7.16 -18.70 15.64
CA ASN A 49 8.12 -19.79 15.50
C ASN A 49 7.70 -20.91 14.53
N GLY A 50 6.96 -20.55 13.47
CA GLY A 50 6.45 -21.51 12.48
C GLY A 50 5.19 -22.27 12.91
N GLU A 51 4.72 -22.08 14.13
CA GLU A 51 3.45 -22.63 14.63
C GLU A 51 2.31 -21.66 14.32
N LYS A 52 1.17 -22.22 13.87
CA LYS A 52 -0.06 -21.48 13.56
C LYS A 52 -1.14 -21.82 14.56
N HIS A 53 -1.73 -20.80 15.15
CA HIS A 53 -2.85 -20.91 16.07
C HIS A 53 -4.04 -20.20 15.45
N GLU A 54 -5.13 -20.92 15.27
CA GLU A 54 -6.35 -20.41 14.65
C GLU A 54 -7.53 -20.58 15.60
N LEU A 55 -8.46 -19.63 15.57
CA LEU A 55 -9.68 -19.65 16.39
C LEU A 55 -10.82 -19.06 15.58
N GLU A 56 -11.98 -19.68 15.64
CA GLU A 56 -13.21 -19.15 15.07
C GLU A 56 -14.19 -18.84 16.21
N GLU A 57 -14.62 -17.60 16.30
CA GLU A 57 -15.62 -17.11 17.26
C GLU A 57 -16.24 -15.79 16.77
N PRO A 58 -17.44 -15.41 17.24
CA PRO A 58 -18.02 -14.10 16.91
C PRO A 58 -17.12 -12.96 17.37
N ILE A 59 -16.86 -12.01 16.48
CA ILE A 59 -16.04 -10.82 16.75
C ILE A 59 -16.91 -9.59 16.58
N HIS A 60 -17.34 -8.99 17.68
CA HIS A 60 -18.30 -7.89 17.63
C HIS A 60 -17.70 -6.56 17.18
N ASP A 61 -16.44 -6.29 17.55
CA ASP A 61 -15.76 -5.04 17.23
C ASP A 61 -14.22 -5.17 17.26
N HIS A 62 -13.54 -4.10 16.88
CA HIS A 62 -12.08 -4.03 16.89
C HIS A 62 -11.47 -4.14 18.29
N GLU A 63 -12.19 -3.72 19.33
CA GLU A 63 -11.70 -3.82 20.70
C GLU A 63 -11.60 -5.28 21.14
N GLN A 64 -12.64 -6.07 20.89
CA GLN A 64 -12.60 -7.52 21.13
C GLN A 64 -11.48 -8.18 20.32
N GLY A 65 -11.39 -7.85 19.02
CA GLY A 65 -10.35 -8.38 18.15
C GLY A 65 -8.93 -8.11 18.67
N LEU A 66 -8.62 -6.86 19.05
CA LEU A 66 -7.29 -6.48 19.55
C LEU A 66 -6.99 -7.06 20.94
N LYS A 67 -7.99 -7.15 21.84
CA LYS A 67 -7.82 -7.83 23.13
C LYS A 67 -7.44 -9.30 22.93
N ARG A 68 -8.08 -9.98 21.96
CA ARG A 68 -7.77 -11.37 21.67
C ARG A 68 -6.38 -11.52 21.04
N VAL A 69 -5.97 -10.60 20.17
CA VAL A 69 -4.59 -10.55 19.64
C VAL A 69 -3.57 -10.47 20.77
N LEU A 70 -3.75 -9.57 21.75
CA LEU A 70 -2.84 -9.50 22.90
C LEU A 70 -2.87 -10.80 23.73
N GLY A 71 -4.03 -11.45 23.85
CA GLY A 71 -4.15 -12.77 24.46
C GLY A 71 -3.31 -13.83 23.74
N PHE A 72 -3.25 -13.84 22.43
CA PHE A 72 -2.39 -14.76 21.68
C PHE A 72 -0.91 -14.55 21.95
N PHE A 73 -0.45 -13.31 22.10
CA PHE A 73 0.93 -13.04 22.49
C PHE A 73 1.24 -13.61 23.90
N GLU A 74 0.31 -13.58 24.82
CA GLU A 74 0.48 -14.16 26.16
C GLU A 74 0.39 -15.70 26.16
N GLU A 75 -0.51 -16.28 25.35
CA GLU A 75 -0.75 -17.72 25.32
C GLU A 75 0.29 -18.47 24.48
N TYR A 76 0.67 -17.94 23.33
CA TYR A 76 1.50 -18.60 22.31
C TYR A 76 2.84 -17.92 22.09
N GLY A 77 2.99 -16.68 22.52
CA GLY A 77 4.22 -15.88 22.44
C GLY A 77 4.41 -15.10 21.13
N PRO A 78 5.50 -14.32 21.04
CA PRO A 78 6.38 -13.99 22.17
C PRO A 78 5.65 -13.05 23.16
N LYS A 79 5.86 -13.20 24.48
CA LYS A 79 5.28 -12.28 25.45
C LYS A 79 5.78 -10.87 25.19
N LEU A 80 4.86 -9.92 25.01
CA LEU A 80 5.21 -8.53 24.69
C LEU A 80 6.05 -7.86 25.79
N SER A 81 5.85 -8.25 27.05
CA SER A 81 6.70 -7.82 28.19
C SER A 81 8.18 -8.16 28.00
N ASP A 82 8.47 -9.30 27.36
CA ASP A 82 9.81 -9.84 27.23
C ASP A 82 10.41 -9.54 25.85
N ALA A 83 9.55 -9.17 24.89
CA ALA A 83 9.93 -8.91 23.50
C ALA A 83 10.65 -7.58 23.28
N GLY A 84 10.77 -6.71 24.30
CA GLY A 84 11.43 -5.42 24.17
C GLY A 84 10.69 -4.43 23.27
N ILE A 85 9.36 -4.41 23.37
CA ILE A 85 8.53 -3.51 22.56
C ILE A 85 8.81 -2.05 22.88
N VAL A 86 9.19 -1.26 21.87
CA VAL A 86 9.50 0.15 22.00
C VAL A 86 8.43 1.08 21.46
N ALA A 87 7.56 0.58 20.58
CA ALA A 87 6.45 1.33 19.99
C ALA A 87 5.38 0.41 19.40
N VAL A 88 4.18 0.97 19.20
CA VAL A 88 3.16 0.40 18.31
C VAL A 88 3.01 1.35 17.11
N GLY A 89 3.19 0.84 15.89
CA GLY A 89 2.99 1.57 14.66
C GLY A 89 1.64 1.25 14.04
N HIS A 90 0.83 2.27 13.76
CA HIS A 90 -0.46 2.14 13.10
C HIS A 90 -0.36 2.66 11.68
N ARG A 91 -0.64 1.80 10.70
CA ARG A 91 -0.82 2.23 9.32
C ARG A 91 -2.08 3.07 9.22
N VAL A 92 -1.98 4.21 8.52
CA VAL A 92 -3.12 5.06 8.16
C VAL A 92 -3.04 5.38 6.67
N VAL A 93 -4.14 5.14 5.94
CA VAL A 93 -4.16 5.34 4.49
C VAL A 93 -4.04 6.83 4.15
N GLN A 94 -4.80 7.70 4.83
CA GLN A 94 -4.89 9.09 4.43
C GLN A 94 -4.48 10.06 5.55
N GLY A 95 -3.39 10.79 5.31
CA GLY A 95 -2.89 11.88 6.18
C GLY A 95 -3.35 13.28 5.76
N GLY A 96 -4.00 13.39 4.60
CA GLY A 96 -4.47 14.67 4.04
C GLY A 96 -3.34 15.67 3.86
N SER A 97 -3.69 16.95 4.04
CA SER A 97 -2.72 18.06 4.12
C SER A 97 -2.18 18.28 5.53
N ILE A 98 -2.62 17.49 6.52
CA ILE A 98 -2.31 17.67 7.94
C ILE A 98 -1.04 16.89 8.32
N PHE A 99 -0.86 15.68 7.78
CA PHE A 99 0.18 14.76 8.22
C PHE A 99 1.21 14.43 7.11
N PRO A 100 2.17 15.34 6.85
CA PRO A 100 3.30 15.05 5.96
C PRO A 100 4.34 14.07 6.53
N LYS A 101 4.23 13.72 7.81
CA LYS A 101 5.15 12.83 8.54
C LYS A 101 4.39 11.98 9.55
N PRO A 102 5.01 10.92 10.11
CA PRO A 102 4.43 10.17 11.22
C PRO A 102 4.10 11.04 12.43
N ALA A 103 3.06 10.67 13.16
CA ALA A 103 2.58 11.43 14.32
C ALA A 103 2.32 10.54 15.53
N LEU A 104 2.59 11.05 16.74
CA LEU A 104 2.18 10.40 17.98
C LEU A 104 0.66 10.33 18.07
N VAL A 105 0.15 9.21 18.53
CA VAL A 105 -1.27 8.98 18.79
C VAL A 105 -1.67 9.70 20.07
N THR A 106 -2.44 10.76 19.91
CA THR A 106 -3.03 11.57 20.99
C THR A 106 -4.53 11.77 20.71
N ASP A 107 -5.30 12.26 21.66
CA ASP A 107 -6.71 12.56 21.42
C ASP A 107 -6.90 13.53 20.23
N LYS A 108 -5.99 14.51 20.12
CA LYS A 108 -5.97 15.45 19.00
C LYS A 108 -5.73 14.75 17.67
N THR A 109 -4.69 13.93 17.55
CA THR A 109 -4.34 13.29 16.29
C THR A 109 -5.34 12.21 15.91
N ILE A 110 -5.94 11.48 16.86
CA ILE A 110 -7.05 10.56 16.62
C ILE A 110 -8.24 11.30 15.99
N ASN A 111 -8.66 12.44 16.57
CA ASN A 111 -9.76 13.22 16.01
C ASN A 111 -9.44 13.73 14.60
N GLN A 112 -8.21 14.23 14.37
CA GLN A 112 -7.77 14.65 13.04
C GLN A 112 -7.80 13.51 12.01
N VAL A 113 -7.39 12.28 12.37
CA VAL A 113 -7.49 11.10 11.50
C VAL A 113 -8.95 10.73 11.23
N LYS A 114 -9.84 10.83 12.23
CA LYS A 114 -11.28 10.64 12.05
C LYS A 114 -11.89 11.69 11.09
N ASP A 115 -11.49 12.96 11.21
CA ASP A 115 -11.96 14.02 10.31
C ASP A 115 -11.52 13.81 8.86
N LEU A 116 -10.35 13.19 8.65
CA LEU A 116 -9.85 12.81 7.33
C LEU A 116 -10.58 11.60 6.71
N ALA A 117 -11.52 10.96 7.41
CA ALA A 117 -12.32 9.87 6.84
C ALA A 117 -13.14 10.31 5.62
N VAL A 118 -13.38 11.61 5.44
CA VAL A 118 -14.00 12.15 4.21
C VAL A 118 -13.17 11.83 2.96
N LEU A 119 -11.85 11.68 3.08
CA LEU A 119 -10.94 11.32 1.98
C LEU A 119 -10.70 9.80 1.87
N ALA A 120 -10.93 9.05 2.94
CA ALA A 120 -10.74 7.60 2.99
C ALA A 120 -11.77 6.95 3.93
N PRO A 121 -13.08 6.94 3.56
CA PRO A 121 -14.16 6.58 4.46
C PRO A 121 -14.12 5.12 4.94
N LEU A 122 -13.55 4.22 4.14
CA LEU A 122 -13.43 2.80 4.47
C LEU A 122 -12.19 2.47 5.31
N HIS A 123 -11.30 3.44 5.55
CA HIS A 123 -9.98 3.21 6.16
C HIS A 123 -9.76 4.02 7.43
N ASN A 124 -9.74 5.34 7.36
CA ASN A 124 -9.31 6.21 8.46
C ASN A 124 -10.11 6.03 9.76
N GLY A 125 -11.41 5.78 9.68
CA GLY A 125 -12.26 5.52 10.85
C GLY A 125 -11.82 4.28 11.63
N PRO A 126 -11.79 3.10 11.01
CA PRO A 126 -11.27 1.86 11.62
C PRO A 126 -9.83 1.98 12.11
N GLU A 127 -8.94 2.64 11.38
CA GLU A 127 -7.54 2.85 11.73
C GLU A 127 -7.40 3.71 13.00
N ALA A 128 -8.15 4.81 13.09
CA ALA A 128 -8.20 5.66 14.28
C ALA A 128 -8.78 4.89 15.49
N LYS A 129 -9.82 4.06 15.28
CA LYS A 129 -10.40 3.23 16.34
C LYS A 129 -9.41 2.19 16.84
N GLY A 130 -8.67 1.52 15.93
CA GLY A 130 -7.63 0.57 16.29
C GLY A 130 -6.54 1.20 17.16
N ALA A 131 -6.07 2.40 16.79
CA ALA A 131 -5.08 3.14 17.59
C ALA A 131 -5.60 3.61 18.94
N GLU A 132 -6.86 4.06 19.02
CA GLU A 132 -7.52 4.43 20.27
C GLU A 132 -7.58 3.25 21.26
N VAL A 133 -7.97 2.07 20.75
CA VAL A 133 -8.03 0.84 21.55
C VAL A 133 -6.63 0.42 21.99
N MET A 134 -5.67 0.34 21.08
CA MET A 134 -4.31 -0.08 21.43
C MET A 134 -3.65 0.85 22.44
N ARG A 135 -3.88 2.16 22.35
CA ARG A 135 -3.39 3.13 23.34
C ARG A 135 -3.96 2.87 24.73
N SER A 136 -5.19 2.41 24.83
CA SER A 136 -5.81 2.05 26.13
C SER A 136 -5.32 0.72 26.66
N LEU A 137 -4.97 -0.23 25.77
CA LEU A 137 -4.50 -1.57 26.16
C LEU A 137 -3.01 -1.58 26.50
N LEU A 138 -2.20 -0.72 25.88
CA LEU A 138 -0.76 -0.57 26.08
C LEU A 138 -0.40 0.91 26.38
N PRO A 139 -0.83 1.47 27.53
CA PRO A 139 -0.70 2.90 27.82
C PRO A 139 0.74 3.36 28.00
N ASP A 140 1.64 2.46 28.39
CA ASP A 140 3.05 2.75 28.64
C ASP A 140 3.93 2.61 27.38
N VAL A 141 3.35 2.22 26.24
CA VAL A 141 4.04 2.05 24.95
C VAL A 141 3.64 3.17 24.00
N PRO A 142 4.59 3.94 23.45
CA PRO A 142 4.27 4.97 22.44
C PRO A 142 3.54 4.39 21.25
N GLN A 143 2.44 5.05 20.84
CA GLN A 143 1.64 4.69 19.68
C GLN A 143 1.87 5.72 18.58
N ILE A 144 2.13 5.28 17.35
CA ILE A 144 2.50 6.17 16.25
C ILE A 144 1.64 5.89 15.01
N PHE A 145 1.04 6.94 14.44
CA PHE A 145 0.44 6.91 13.13
C PHE A 145 1.50 7.06 12.04
N VAL A 146 1.48 6.15 11.05
CA VAL A 146 2.31 6.22 9.84
C VAL A 146 1.39 6.25 8.63
N PHE A 147 1.49 7.33 7.84
CA PHE A 147 0.53 7.63 6.78
C PHE A 147 1.05 7.21 5.41
N ASP A 148 0.25 6.46 4.64
CA ASP A 148 0.59 6.04 3.28
C ASP A 148 0.72 7.22 2.31
N SER A 149 -0.06 8.28 2.51
CA SER A 149 0.01 9.48 1.69
C SER A 149 1.22 10.38 2.02
N SER A 150 1.92 10.16 3.14
CA SER A 150 2.99 11.08 3.60
C SER A 150 4.18 11.13 2.66
N PHE A 151 4.56 10.03 2.02
CA PHE A 151 5.65 10.01 1.04
C PHE A 151 5.38 10.97 -0.11
N PHE A 152 4.15 10.98 -0.62
CA PHE A 152 3.71 11.82 -1.74
C PHE A 152 3.35 13.26 -1.34
N PHE A 153 3.47 13.62 -0.06
CA PHE A 153 3.26 15.01 0.36
C PHE A 153 4.24 15.97 -0.32
N GLN A 154 5.43 15.47 -0.67
CA GLN A 154 6.50 16.23 -1.33
C GLN A 154 6.37 16.34 -2.86
N LEU A 155 5.30 15.80 -3.45
CA LEU A 155 5.06 15.94 -4.90
C LEU A 155 5.15 17.40 -5.34
N PRO A 156 5.80 17.68 -6.50
CA PRO A 156 5.74 18.99 -7.11
C PRO A 156 4.30 19.49 -7.25
N LYS A 157 4.08 20.77 -7.06
CA LYS A 157 2.73 21.35 -7.16
C LYS A 157 2.04 21.02 -8.48
N ALA A 158 2.78 21.03 -9.59
CA ALA A 158 2.25 20.69 -10.91
C ALA A 158 1.74 19.23 -10.98
N ALA A 159 2.40 18.30 -10.30
CA ALA A 159 2.01 16.88 -10.24
C ALA A 159 0.83 16.66 -9.26
N SER A 160 0.74 17.44 -8.21
CA SER A 160 -0.27 17.27 -7.16
C SER A 160 -1.55 18.09 -7.34
N THR A 161 -1.62 18.99 -8.33
CA THR A 161 -2.75 19.89 -8.53
C THR A 161 -3.60 19.42 -9.71
N TYR A 162 -4.89 19.24 -9.48
CA TYR A 162 -5.85 19.01 -10.56
C TYR A 162 -6.24 20.34 -11.22
N ALA A 163 -6.44 20.34 -12.53
CA ALA A 163 -6.93 21.50 -13.29
C ALA A 163 -8.45 21.71 -13.06
N LEU A 164 -8.82 21.86 -11.81
CA LEU A 164 -10.18 22.13 -11.35
C LEU A 164 -10.33 23.61 -10.98
N ASN A 165 -11.58 24.11 -10.84
CA ASN A 165 -11.80 25.43 -10.27
C ASN A 165 -11.07 25.54 -8.92
N LYS A 166 -10.22 26.57 -8.81
CA LYS A 166 -9.32 26.73 -7.66
C LYS A 166 -10.06 26.89 -6.34
N GLU A 167 -11.13 27.66 -6.31
CA GLU A 167 -11.91 27.91 -5.08
C GLU A 167 -12.55 26.62 -4.58
N ILE A 168 -13.10 25.80 -5.49
CA ILE A 168 -13.66 24.51 -5.17
C ILE A 168 -12.56 23.53 -4.67
N ALA A 169 -11.43 23.50 -5.39
CA ALA A 169 -10.32 22.61 -4.99
C ALA A 169 -9.77 22.97 -3.60
N ASP A 170 -9.61 24.28 -3.31
CA ASP A 170 -9.12 24.74 -2.01
C ASP A 170 -10.15 24.48 -0.90
N GLN A 171 -11.43 24.78 -1.14
CA GLN A 171 -12.51 24.57 -0.16
C GLN A 171 -12.66 23.13 0.28
N TYR A 172 -12.52 22.18 -0.66
CA TYR A 172 -12.70 20.73 -0.41
C TYR A 172 -11.37 19.98 -0.31
N HIS A 173 -10.24 20.68 -0.25
CA HIS A 173 -8.89 20.10 -0.17
C HIS A 173 -8.60 19.08 -1.27
N ILE A 174 -9.08 19.33 -2.49
CA ILE A 174 -8.94 18.43 -3.64
C ILE A 174 -7.56 18.60 -4.25
N ARG A 175 -6.76 17.54 -4.12
CA ARG A 175 -5.45 17.41 -4.76
C ARG A 175 -5.10 15.93 -4.91
N ARG A 176 -4.04 15.63 -5.65
CA ARG A 176 -3.43 14.30 -5.65
C ARG A 176 -2.66 14.11 -4.34
N TYR A 177 -3.07 13.11 -3.54
CA TYR A 177 -2.40 12.69 -2.32
C TYR A 177 -1.51 11.47 -2.53
N GLY A 178 -1.92 10.56 -3.41
CA GLY A 178 -1.27 9.26 -3.59
C GLY A 178 -1.61 8.26 -2.48
N ALA A 179 -1.26 7.02 -2.72
CA ALA A 179 -1.38 5.94 -1.74
C ALA A 179 -0.28 4.89 -1.97
N HIS A 180 -0.20 3.87 -1.09
CA HIS A 180 0.90 2.90 -1.02
C HIS A 180 2.27 3.57 -0.78
N GLY A 181 2.29 4.79 -0.25
CA GLY A 181 3.52 5.56 -0.10
C GLY A 181 4.55 4.89 0.80
N THR A 182 4.11 4.14 1.81
CA THR A 182 5.01 3.35 2.66
C THR A 182 5.80 2.33 1.85
N SER A 183 5.13 1.62 0.92
CA SER A 183 5.77 0.67 0.01
C SER A 183 6.68 1.38 -1.00
N HIS A 184 6.19 2.44 -1.67
CA HIS A 184 6.97 3.20 -2.66
C HIS A 184 8.26 3.77 -2.04
N GLU A 185 8.16 4.38 -0.85
CA GLU A 185 9.31 4.91 -0.13
C GLU A 185 10.31 3.81 0.26
N TYR A 186 9.82 2.67 0.76
CA TYR A 186 10.66 1.53 1.10
C TYR A 186 11.43 1.03 -0.13
N ILE A 187 10.75 0.76 -1.25
CA ILE A 187 11.37 0.28 -2.49
C ILE A 187 12.37 1.30 -3.02
N SER A 188 12.00 2.59 -3.05
CA SER A 188 12.89 3.67 -3.48
C SER A 188 14.18 3.74 -2.67
N SER A 189 14.11 3.37 -1.38
CA SER A 189 15.27 3.39 -0.47
C SER A 189 16.20 2.18 -0.60
N VAL A 190 15.67 0.99 -0.96
CA VAL A 190 16.48 -0.25 -1.02
C VAL A 190 17.02 -0.55 -2.42
N VAL A 191 16.35 -0.10 -3.47
CA VAL A 191 16.74 -0.37 -4.87
C VAL A 191 18.13 0.13 -5.23
N PRO A 192 18.61 1.31 -4.78
CA PRO A 192 19.99 1.76 -5.04
C PRO A 192 21.04 0.70 -4.68
N ASP A 193 20.92 0.08 -3.51
CA ASP A 193 21.84 -0.98 -3.05
C ASP A 193 21.69 -2.25 -3.90
N VAL A 194 20.47 -2.63 -4.27
CA VAL A 194 20.19 -3.81 -5.12
C VAL A 194 20.86 -3.71 -6.49
N ILE A 195 20.86 -2.51 -7.08
CA ILE A 195 21.42 -2.27 -8.41
C ILE A 195 22.86 -1.75 -8.38
N GLY A 196 23.42 -1.51 -7.20
CA GLY A 196 24.78 -1.02 -6.99
C GLY A 196 25.01 0.40 -7.53
N LYS A 197 24.00 1.26 -7.46
CA LYS A 197 24.09 2.67 -7.90
C LYS A 197 23.76 3.62 -6.73
N PRO A 198 24.36 4.84 -6.72
CA PRO A 198 23.99 5.83 -5.72
C PRO A 198 22.53 6.27 -5.89
N ALA A 199 21.88 6.60 -4.79
CA ALA A 199 20.52 7.14 -4.83
C ALA A 199 20.45 8.55 -5.45
N GLU A 200 21.53 9.33 -5.33
CA GLU A 200 21.60 10.68 -5.88
C GLU A 200 21.52 10.65 -7.42
N GLY A 201 20.61 11.41 -7.98
CA GLY A 201 20.34 11.49 -9.41
C GLY A 201 19.60 10.28 -10.00
N LEU A 202 19.42 9.20 -9.25
CA LEU A 202 18.75 7.99 -9.72
C LEU A 202 17.28 8.27 -10.04
N LYS A 203 16.86 7.91 -11.25
CA LYS A 203 15.49 8.01 -11.76
C LYS A 203 14.83 6.65 -11.70
N GLN A 204 13.90 6.49 -10.78
CA GLN A 204 13.20 5.23 -10.52
C GLN A 204 11.73 5.31 -10.90
N ILE A 205 11.19 4.22 -11.40
CA ILE A 205 9.75 3.96 -11.46
C ILE A 205 9.47 2.75 -10.58
N VAL A 206 8.60 2.91 -9.60
CA VAL A 206 8.15 1.82 -8.73
C VAL A 206 6.73 1.42 -9.12
N LEU A 207 6.55 0.15 -9.43
CA LEU A 207 5.29 -0.47 -9.78
C LEU A 207 4.83 -1.36 -8.62
N HIS A 208 4.03 -0.81 -7.72
CA HIS A 208 3.38 -1.56 -6.64
C HIS A 208 2.13 -2.22 -7.20
N ILE A 209 2.26 -3.48 -7.61
CA ILE A 209 1.22 -4.22 -8.31
C ILE A 209 0.70 -5.36 -7.43
N GLY A 210 -0.43 -5.11 -6.78
CA GLY A 210 -1.18 -6.07 -5.98
C GLY A 210 -2.63 -6.15 -6.46
N ASN A 211 -3.57 -6.49 -5.57
CA ASN A 211 -4.99 -6.36 -5.85
C ASN A 211 -5.39 -4.88 -6.02
N GLY A 212 -4.85 -3.97 -5.15
CA GLY A 212 -4.69 -2.56 -5.46
C GLY A 212 -3.36 -2.35 -6.18
N ALA A 213 -3.30 -1.43 -7.13
CA ALA A 213 -2.10 -1.17 -7.90
C ALA A 213 -1.82 0.34 -8.06
N SER A 214 -0.55 0.71 -7.94
CA SER A 214 -0.09 2.08 -8.16
C SER A 214 1.31 2.11 -8.76
N ALA A 215 1.60 3.20 -9.44
CA ALA A 215 2.92 3.52 -9.95
C ALA A 215 3.39 4.84 -9.36
N SER A 216 4.68 4.99 -9.16
CA SER A 216 5.31 6.25 -8.80
C SER A 216 6.60 6.46 -9.59
N ALA A 217 6.99 7.72 -9.70
CA ALA A 217 8.27 8.14 -10.26
C ALA A 217 9.04 8.91 -9.19
N GLU A 218 10.31 8.55 -8.99
CA GLU A 218 11.19 9.17 -8.02
C GLU A 218 12.52 9.62 -8.65
N VAL A 219 13.00 10.76 -8.20
CA VAL A 219 14.34 11.24 -8.52
C VAL A 219 15.10 11.45 -7.21
N SER A 220 16.26 10.81 -7.08
CA SER A 220 17.05 10.85 -5.83
C SER A 220 16.24 10.42 -4.60
N GLY A 221 15.38 9.41 -4.73
CA GLY A 221 14.52 8.91 -3.65
C GLY A 221 13.35 9.81 -3.26
N LYS A 222 13.07 10.88 -4.03
CA LYS A 222 11.95 11.79 -3.79
C LYS A 222 10.89 11.61 -4.86
N PRO A 223 9.59 11.52 -4.49
CA PRO A 223 8.53 11.33 -5.46
C PRO A 223 8.34 12.60 -6.31
N VAL A 224 8.23 12.41 -7.62
CA VAL A 224 7.92 13.48 -8.58
C VAL A 224 6.57 13.27 -9.24
N GLU A 225 6.09 12.02 -9.28
CA GLU A 225 4.78 11.63 -9.80
C GLU A 225 4.23 10.41 -9.04
N THR A 226 2.90 10.25 -9.03
CA THR A 226 2.21 9.03 -8.58
C THR A 226 0.88 8.84 -9.28
N SER A 227 0.46 7.61 -9.47
CA SER A 227 -0.74 7.28 -10.24
C SER A 227 -2.04 7.42 -9.44
N MET A 228 -2.03 7.16 -8.14
CA MET A 228 -3.23 7.35 -7.32
C MET A 228 -3.41 8.82 -6.99
N GLY A 229 -4.68 9.25 -6.92
CA GLY A 229 -5.05 10.67 -6.88
C GLY A 229 -5.54 11.15 -5.53
N LEU A 230 -6.70 11.78 -5.54
CA LEU A 230 -7.45 12.19 -4.34
C LEU A 230 -7.73 10.97 -3.46
N THR A 231 -8.07 9.86 -4.10
CA THR A 231 -8.35 8.55 -3.49
C THR A 231 -7.55 7.46 -4.19
N PRO A 232 -7.51 6.23 -3.66
CA PRO A 232 -6.86 5.10 -4.32
C PRO A 232 -7.61 4.55 -5.55
N LEU A 233 -8.55 5.29 -6.14
CA LEU A 233 -9.32 4.89 -7.33
C LEU A 233 -8.60 5.22 -8.63
N GLU A 234 -8.02 6.44 -8.73
CA GLU A 234 -7.32 6.94 -9.93
C GLU A 234 -6.08 6.09 -10.23
N GLY A 235 -5.70 6.00 -11.49
CA GLY A 235 -4.43 5.44 -11.95
C GLY A 235 -4.56 4.13 -12.68
N LEU A 236 -3.79 3.14 -12.26
CA LEU A 236 -3.75 1.81 -12.87
C LEU A 236 -5.09 1.07 -12.73
N MET A 237 -5.41 0.23 -13.70
CA MET A 237 -6.47 -0.76 -13.55
C MET A 237 -6.10 -1.73 -12.43
N MET A 238 -7.06 -2.15 -11.61
CA MET A 238 -6.84 -2.97 -10.42
C MET A 238 -7.76 -4.20 -10.41
N GLY A 239 -7.69 -5.00 -9.37
CA GLY A 239 -8.54 -6.17 -9.22
C GLY A 239 -10.04 -5.86 -9.29
N GLY A 240 -10.50 -4.84 -8.58
CA GLY A 240 -11.92 -4.41 -8.55
C GLY A 240 -12.16 -2.97 -8.95
N ARG A 241 -11.11 -2.16 -9.13
CA ARG A 241 -11.18 -0.72 -9.40
C ARG A 241 -10.90 -0.43 -10.87
N THR A 242 -11.62 0.58 -11.42
CA THR A 242 -11.42 1.01 -12.81
C THR A 242 -10.00 1.50 -13.10
N GLY A 243 -9.37 2.22 -12.16
CA GLY A 243 -8.31 3.16 -12.50
C GLY A 243 -8.86 4.35 -13.28
N ASP A 244 -8.03 4.92 -14.16
CA ASP A 244 -8.40 6.10 -14.96
C ASP A 244 -9.57 5.83 -15.90
N ILE A 245 -10.55 6.72 -15.83
CA ILE A 245 -11.68 6.81 -16.78
C ILE A 245 -11.92 8.27 -17.12
N ASP A 246 -12.66 8.53 -18.19
CA ASP A 246 -13.19 9.87 -18.45
C ASP A 246 -14.21 10.24 -17.34
N PRO A 247 -14.04 11.37 -16.62
CA PRO A 247 -14.99 11.83 -15.60
C PRO A 247 -16.43 11.95 -16.11
N ALA A 248 -16.62 12.17 -17.42
CA ALA A 248 -17.95 12.27 -18.04
C ALA A 248 -18.72 10.94 -17.98
N VAL A 249 -18.06 9.80 -17.75
CA VAL A 249 -18.72 8.50 -17.53
C VAL A 249 -19.66 8.58 -16.32
N VAL A 250 -19.29 9.29 -15.26
CA VAL A 250 -20.15 9.51 -14.08
C VAL A 250 -21.46 10.15 -14.49
N PHE A 251 -21.40 11.27 -15.23
CA PHE A 251 -22.58 12.00 -15.66
C PHE A 251 -23.42 11.20 -16.68
N HIS A 252 -22.75 10.41 -17.53
CA HIS A 252 -23.42 9.54 -18.50
C HIS A 252 -24.26 8.48 -17.77
N LEU A 253 -23.70 7.80 -16.79
CA LEU A 253 -24.39 6.74 -16.04
C LEU A 253 -25.52 7.30 -15.15
N ILE A 254 -25.34 8.47 -14.54
CA ILE A 254 -26.43 9.14 -13.80
C ILE A 254 -27.61 9.42 -14.73
N ARG A 255 -27.34 9.98 -15.92
CA ARG A 255 -28.42 10.41 -16.84
C ARG A 255 -29.10 9.25 -17.57
N ASN A 256 -28.36 8.22 -17.96
CA ASN A 256 -28.86 7.16 -18.86
C ASN A 256 -29.12 5.85 -18.14
N ALA A 257 -28.40 5.51 -17.09
CA ALA A 257 -28.60 4.32 -16.27
C ALA A 257 -29.29 4.61 -14.93
N HIS A 258 -29.55 5.91 -14.62
CA HIS A 258 -30.17 6.39 -13.37
C HIS A 258 -29.46 5.92 -12.11
N MET A 259 -28.14 5.69 -12.19
CA MET A 259 -27.34 5.27 -11.05
C MET A 259 -27.15 6.45 -10.06
N ASN A 260 -27.28 6.16 -8.78
CA ASN A 260 -26.96 7.11 -7.71
C ASN A 260 -25.47 7.09 -7.36
N VAL A 261 -25.04 7.95 -6.44
CA VAL A 261 -23.64 8.12 -6.06
C VAL A 261 -23.07 6.83 -5.44
N ASP A 262 -23.82 6.15 -4.56
CA ASP A 262 -23.37 4.93 -3.88
C ASP A 262 -23.22 3.76 -4.86
N GLU A 263 -24.12 3.66 -5.83
CA GLU A 263 -24.04 2.66 -6.90
C GLU A 263 -22.82 2.89 -7.80
N LEU A 264 -22.50 4.15 -8.12
CA LEU A 264 -21.32 4.51 -8.90
C LEU A 264 -20.03 4.26 -8.12
N ASP A 265 -20.00 4.63 -6.84
CA ASP A 265 -18.85 4.36 -5.97
C ASP A 265 -18.58 2.84 -5.91
N ALA A 266 -19.62 2.04 -5.67
CA ALA A 266 -19.51 0.58 -5.66
C ALA A 266 -19.10 0.01 -7.02
N LEU A 267 -19.61 0.59 -8.14
CA LEU A 267 -19.24 0.16 -9.49
C LEU A 267 -17.75 0.38 -9.72
N PHE A 268 -17.24 1.59 -9.49
CA PHE A 268 -15.86 1.95 -9.81
C PHE A 268 -14.84 1.35 -8.85
N ASN A 269 -15.19 1.17 -7.57
CA ASN A 269 -14.25 0.66 -6.56
C ASN A 269 -14.28 -0.86 -6.35
N LYS A 270 -15.38 -1.56 -6.69
CA LYS A 270 -15.55 -2.98 -6.34
C LYS A 270 -15.99 -3.89 -7.48
N ARG A 271 -16.62 -3.33 -8.53
CA ARG A 271 -17.25 -4.11 -9.61
C ARG A 271 -16.69 -3.77 -10.99
N SER A 272 -15.52 -3.20 -11.04
CA SER A 272 -14.80 -2.82 -12.27
C SER A 272 -13.41 -3.47 -12.30
N GLY A 273 -12.49 -2.98 -13.09
CA GLY A 273 -11.17 -3.57 -13.23
C GLY A 273 -11.22 -5.01 -13.74
N MET A 274 -10.34 -5.86 -13.25
CA MET A 274 -10.33 -7.29 -13.61
C MET A 274 -11.67 -7.96 -13.28
N MET A 275 -12.20 -7.71 -12.09
CA MET A 275 -13.51 -8.25 -11.66
C MET A 275 -14.64 -7.88 -12.62
N GLY A 276 -14.70 -6.62 -13.05
CA GLY A 276 -15.75 -6.14 -13.94
C GLY A 276 -15.65 -6.70 -15.35
N MET A 277 -14.44 -7.01 -15.82
CA MET A 277 -14.20 -7.53 -17.17
C MET A 277 -14.21 -9.06 -17.26
N THR A 278 -13.88 -9.76 -16.19
CA THR A 278 -13.68 -11.22 -16.22
C THR A 278 -14.51 -12.00 -15.20
N GLY A 279 -15.15 -11.32 -14.25
CA GLY A 279 -15.79 -11.93 -13.08
C GLY A 279 -14.83 -12.30 -11.95
N TYR A 280 -13.52 -12.07 -12.12
CA TYR A 280 -12.48 -12.39 -11.13
C TYR A 280 -11.55 -11.21 -10.90
N GLY A 281 -11.29 -10.89 -9.63
CA GLY A 281 -10.29 -9.87 -9.26
C GLY A 281 -8.88 -10.43 -9.12
N ASP A 282 -8.73 -11.76 -9.05
CA ASP A 282 -7.45 -12.46 -8.87
C ASP A 282 -6.84 -12.81 -10.25
N LEU A 283 -5.63 -12.31 -10.50
CA LEU A 283 -4.94 -12.56 -11.78
C LEU A 283 -4.65 -14.04 -12.05
N ARG A 284 -4.55 -14.89 -11.03
CA ARG A 284 -4.38 -16.33 -11.22
C ARG A 284 -5.57 -16.95 -11.96
N GLU A 285 -6.78 -16.52 -11.59
CA GLU A 285 -8.02 -16.93 -12.29
C GLU A 285 -8.10 -16.32 -13.69
N VAL A 286 -7.68 -15.08 -13.86
CA VAL A 286 -7.62 -14.43 -15.18
C VAL A 286 -6.65 -15.17 -16.11
N HIS A 287 -5.46 -15.54 -15.66
CA HIS A 287 -4.52 -16.36 -16.44
C HIS A 287 -5.09 -17.74 -16.79
N ARG A 288 -5.82 -18.38 -15.86
CA ARG A 288 -6.51 -19.63 -16.14
C ARG A 288 -7.51 -19.45 -17.29
N LEU A 289 -8.38 -18.43 -17.21
CA LEU A 289 -9.34 -18.12 -18.27
C LEU A 289 -8.67 -17.86 -19.62
N VAL A 290 -7.56 -17.12 -19.64
CA VAL A 290 -6.79 -16.88 -20.88
C VAL A 290 -6.26 -18.20 -21.45
N SER A 291 -5.77 -19.11 -20.61
CA SER A 291 -5.28 -20.43 -21.06
C SER A 291 -6.40 -21.32 -21.62
N GLU A 292 -7.64 -21.08 -21.22
CA GLU A 292 -8.86 -21.72 -21.72
C GLU A 292 -9.41 -21.05 -22.99
N GLY A 293 -8.75 -19.99 -23.49
CA GLY A 293 -9.14 -19.28 -24.71
C GLY A 293 -10.23 -18.21 -24.51
N ASN A 294 -10.41 -17.70 -23.29
CA ASN A 294 -11.37 -16.64 -23.00
C ASN A 294 -10.85 -15.29 -23.51
N GLU A 295 -11.52 -14.73 -24.53
CA GLU A 295 -11.11 -13.47 -25.17
C GLU A 295 -11.31 -12.24 -24.28
N ASP A 296 -12.33 -12.23 -23.40
CA ASP A 296 -12.56 -11.12 -22.46
C ASP A 296 -11.44 -11.06 -21.40
N ALA A 297 -10.98 -12.21 -20.92
CA ALA A 297 -9.86 -12.29 -19.98
C ALA A 297 -8.55 -11.85 -20.64
N LYS A 298 -8.34 -12.21 -21.90
CA LYS A 298 -7.19 -11.73 -22.67
C LYS A 298 -7.23 -10.22 -22.86
N LEU A 299 -8.40 -9.68 -23.26
CA LEU A 299 -8.59 -8.24 -23.38
C LEU A 299 -8.35 -7.52 -22.05
N ALA A 300 -8.81 -8.09 -20.94
CA ALA A 300 -8.59 -7.51 -19.61
C ALA A 300 -7.09 -7.41 -19.26
N LEU A 301 -6.31 -8.46 -19.55
CA LEU A 301 -4.84 -8.41 -19.39
C LEU A 301 -4.18 -7.39 -20.31
N ASP A 302 -4.64 -7.30 -21.57
CA ASP A 302 -4.10 -6.32 -22.52
C ASP A 302 -4.37 -4.88 -22.05
N VAL A 303 -5.58 -4.58 -21.52
CA VAL A 303 -5.91 -3.27 -20.92
C VAL A 303 -5.05 -2.98 -19.70
N TYR A 304 -4.86 -3.98 -18.83
CA TYR A 304 -4.04 -3.86 -17.63
C TYR A 304 -2.60 -3.49 -17.95
N VAL A 305 -1.98 -4.25 -18.84
CA VAL A 305 -0.60 -4.00 -19.29
C VAL A 305 -0.50 -2.67 -20.03
N HIS A 306 -1.47 -2.35 -20.91
CA HIS A 306 -1.50 -1.08 -21.62
C HIS A 306 -1.47 0.11 -20.66
N ARG A 307 -2.25 0.07 -19.57
CA ARG A 307 -2.28 1.13 -18.58
C ARG A 307 -0.94 1.25 -17.84
N ILE A 308 -0.33 0.14 -17.44
CA ILE A 308 1.00 0.14 -16.79
C ILE A 308 2.05 0.79 -17.71
N VAL A 309 2.09 0.37 -18.97
CA VAL A 309 3.05 0.91 -19.96
C VAL A 309 2.82 2.40 -20.23
N SER A 310 1.56 2.85 -20.25
CA SER A 310 1.21 4.27 -20.39
C SER A 310 1.81 5.12 -19.25
N TYR A 311 1.71 4.64 -18.01
CA TYR A 311 2.32 5.31 -16.85
C TYR A 311 3.86 5.29 -16.90
N ILE A 312 4.47 4.16 -17.28
CA ILE A 312 5.93 4.08 -17.46
C ILE A 312 6.39 5.11 -18.49
N GLY A 313 5.72 5.21 -19.63
CA GLY A 313 6.04 6.17 -20.68
C GLY A 313 5.91 7.61 -20.17
N ASN A 314 4.77 7.97 -19.56
CA ASN A 314 4.55 9.28 -18.97
C ASN A 314 5.68 9.64 -17.99
N TYR A 315 5.95 8.78 -17.02
CA TYR A 315 6.93 9.04 -15.96
C TYR A 315 8.37 9.12 -16.46
N THR A 316 8.71 8.29 -17.45
CA THR A 316 10.03 8.36 -18.11
C THR A 316 10.26 9.73 -18.74
N TYR A 317 9.26 10.30 -19.42
CA TYR A 317 9.38 11.63 -20.01
C TYR A 317 9.34 12.74 -18.95
N GLN A 318 8.52 12.63 -17.91
CA GLN A 318 8.48 13.61 -16.81
C GLN A 318 9.83 13.71 -16.07
N MET A 319 10.52 12.59 -15.89
CA MET A 319 11.85 12.56 -15.27
C MET A 319 13.00 12.90 -16.25
N GLY A 320 12.73 12.97 -17.56
CA GLY A 320 13.78 13.10 -18.59
C GLY A 320 14.65 11.85 -18.68
N GLY A 321 14.07 10.66 -18.56
CA GLY A 321 14.70 9.35 -18.60
C GLY A 321 14.30 8.46 -17.42
N CYS A 322 14.74 7.19 -17.47
CA CYS A 322 14.50 6.21 -16.40
C CYS A 322 15.74 5.30 -16.28
N ASP A 323 16.24 5.11 -15.08
CA ASP A 323 17.39 4.22 -14.83
C ASP A 323 16.94 2.82 -14.42
N VAL A 324 15.84 2.72 -13.65
CA VAL A 324 15.32 1.45 -13.14
C VAL A 324 13.80 1.47 -13.01
N ILE A 325 13.17 0.35 -13.40
CA ILE A 325 11.77 0.04 -13.16
C ILE A 325 11.73 -1.14 -12.20
N THR A 326 11.07 -0.98 -11.06
CA THR A 326 10.98 -2.02 -10.03
C THR A 326 9.54 -2.51 -9.88
N PHE A 327 9.35 -3.82 -10.02
CA PHE A 327 8.10 -4.50 -9.71
C PHE A 327 8.09 -4.94 -8.25
N THR A 328 6.99 -4.67 -7.54
CA THR A 328 6.80 -5.03 -6.14
C THR A 328 5.34 -5.37 -5.84
N ALA A 329 5.06 -5.82 -4.64
CA ALA A 329 3.78 -6.33 -4.16
C ALA A 329 3.34 -7.63 -4.86
N GLY A 330 2.20 -8.17 -4.42
CA GLY A 330 1.83 -9.56 -4.69
C GLY A 330 1.90 -10.00 -6.15
N VAL A 331 1.37 -9.21 -7.08
CA VAL A 331 1.45 -9.49 -8.53
C VAL A 331 2.84 -9.12 -9.06
N GLY A 332 3.36 -7.94 -8.71
CA GLY A 332 4.67 -7.49 -9.19
C GLY A 332 5.79 -8.46 -8.85
N GLU A 333 5.75 -9.07 -7.67
CA GLU A 333 6.75 -10.03 -7.19
C GLU A 333 6.58 -11.43 -7.80
N ASN A 334 5.34 -11.88 -8.01
CA ASN A 334 5.05 -13.29 -8.28
C ASN A 334 4.54 -13.60 -9.69
N ASP A 335 4.10 -12.59 -10.47
CA ASP A 335 3.55 -12.78 -11.81
C ASP A 335 4.58 -12.45 -12.89
N ASP A 336 5.33 -13.45 -13.30
CA ASP A 336 6.34 -13.35 -14.35
C ASP A 336 5.74 -13.10 -15.74
N VAL A 337 4.49 -13.51 -15.96
CA VAL A 337 3.78 -13.28 -17.24
C VAL A 337 3.46 -11.80 -17.40
N VAL A 338 2.89 -11.14 -16.37
CA VAL A 338 2.60 -9.70 -16.42
C VAL A 338 3.90 -8.91 -16.60
N ARG A 339 4.97 -9.24 -15.84
CA ARG A 339 6.26 -8.57 -15.99
C ARG A 339 6.80 -8.70 -17.41
N LYS A 340 6.72 -9.91 -17.99
CA LYS A 340 7.14 -10.14 -19.39
C LYS A 340 6.31 -9.31 -20.37
N MET A 341 4.98 -9.33 -20.25
CA MET A 341 4.09 -8.57 -21.12
C MET A 341 4.39 -7.07 -21.10
N VAL A 342 4.70 -6.51 -19.93
CA VAL A 342 5.12 -5.11 -19.78
C VAL A 342 6.48 -4.88 -20.48
N CYS A 343 7.48 -5.72 -20.21
CA CYS A 343 8.82 -5.58 -20.77
C CYS A 343 8.83 -5.76 -22.29
N ASP A 344 8.01 -6.65 -22.84
CA ASP A 344 7.87 -6.84 -24.31
C ASP A 344 7.37 -5.56 -24.98
N LYS A 345 6.49 -4.78 -24.34
CA LYS A 345 6.06 -3.46 -24.85
C LYS A 345 7.16 -2.40 -24.78
N LEU A 346 8.11 -2.56 -23.87
CA LEU A 346 9.24 -1.65 -23.71
C LEU A 346 10.47 -2.06 -24.55
N ALA A 347 10.49 -3.26 -25.12
CA ALA A 347 11.59 -3.79 -25.92
C ALA A 347 11.99 -2.87 -27.09
N PRO A 348 11.07 -2.20 -27.83
CA PRO A 348 11.44 -1.24 -28.87
C PRO A 348 12.29 -0.06 -28.39
N PHE A 349 12.28 0.22 -27.06
CA PHE A 349 13.07 1.27 -26.42
C PHE A 349 14.36 0.74 -25.77
N GLY A 350 14.75 -0.50 -26.10
CA GLY A 350 16.00 -1.11 -25.66
C GLY A 350 15.94 -1.81 -24.31
N VAL A 351 14.76 -1.95 -23.71
CA VAL A 351 14.58 -2.78 -22.52
C VAL A 351 14.72 -4.26 -22.90
N LYS A 352 15.57 -4.99 -22.18
CA LYS A 352 15.84 -6.41 -22.44
C LYS A 352 15.64 -7.22 -21.17
N LEU A 353 14.60 -8.05 -21.15
CA LEU A 353 14.31 -8.97 -20.08
C LEU A 353 15.19 -10.23 -20.16
N ASP A 354 15.70 -10.69 -19.02
CA ASP A 354 16.28 -12.00 -18.85
C ASP A 354 15.15 -12.95 -18.43
N GLU A 355 14.66 -13.75 -19.35
CA GLU A 355 13.46 -14.59 -19.13
C GLU A 355 13.67 -15.65 -18.06
N GLU A 356 14.88 -16.19 -17.91
CA GLU A 356 15.19 -17.18 -16.88
C GLU A 356 15.15 -16.55 -15.47
N LYS A 357 15.79 -15.37 -15.33
CA LYS A 357 15.71 -14.60 -14.08
C LYS A 357 14.30 -14.12 -13.75
N ASN A 358 13.53 -13.73 -14.79
CA ASN A 358 12.16 -13.33 -14.62
C ASN A 358 11.28 -14.48 -14.07
N ALA A 359 11.42 -15.68 -14.61
CA ALA A 359 10.67 -16.86 -14.19
C ALA A 359 11.10 -17.41 -12.81
N THR A 360 12.28 -17.03 -12.32
CA THR A 360 12.79 -17.48 -11.02
C THR A 360 11.99 -16.85 -9.89
N ARG A 361 11.41 -17.69 -9.02
CA ARG A 361 10.76 -17.24 -7.78
C ARG A 361 11.80 -17.03 -6.68
N SER A 362 11.76 -15.85 -6.07
CA SER A 362 12.64 -15.50 -4.96
C SER A 362 11.97 -14.49 -4.04
N LYS A 363 12.25 -14.59 -2.76
CA LYS A 363 11.89 -13.56 -1.76
C LYS A 363 12.95 -12.45 -1.64
N GLU A 364 14.09 -12.61 -2.35
CA GLU A 364 15.17 -11.63 -2.33
C GLU A 364 15.03 -10.63 -3.50
N PRO A 365 15.41 -9.36 -3.29
CA PRO A 365 15.53 -8.39 -4.36
C PRO A 365 16.47 -8.87 -5.45
N ARG A 366 16.14 -8.62 -6.73
CA ARG A 366 16.94 -9.08 -7.85
C ARG A 366 16.74 -8.24 -9.11
N ILE A 367 17.77 -8.20 -9.94
CA ILE A 367 17.72 -7.66 -11.31
C ILE A 367 17.28 -8.78 -12.25
N ILE A 368 16.28 -8.49 -13.08
CA ILE A 368 15.72 -9.42 -14.07
C ILE A 368 15.90 -8.96 -15.51
N SER A 369 16.61 -7.86 -15.75
CA SER A 369 17.04 -7.44 -17.09
C SER A 369 18.43 -7.97 -17.40
N THR A 370 18.76 -8.02 -18.72
CA THR A 370 20.12 -8.32 -19.17
C THR A 370 21.06 -7.15 -18.90
N PRO A 371 22.38 -7.35 -18.84
CA PRO A 371 23.34 -6.26 -18.57
C PRO A 371 23.35 -5.15 -19.63
N ASP A 372 22.93 -5.45 -20.86
CA ASP A 372 22.87 -4.52 -21.99
C ASP A 372 21.48 -3.90 -22.20
N SER A 373 20.57 -4.07 -21.23
CA SER A 373 19.27 -3.39 -21.22
C SER A 373 19.44 -1.90 -21.01
N SER A 374 18.66 -1.09 -21.75
CA SER A 374 18.68 0.38 -21.64
C SER A 374 18.18 0.89 -20.30
N VAL A 375 17.28 0.14 -19.65
CA VAL A 375 16.71 0.40 -18.32
C VAL A 375 16.87 -0.88 -17.51
N ILE A 376 17.28 -0.77 -16.25
CA ILE A 376 17.33 -1.90 -15.33
C ILE A 376 15.91 -2.29 -14.97
N ILE A 377 15.57 -3.57 -15.07
CA ILE A 377 14.32 -4.10 -14.54
C ILE A 377 14.64 -4.91 -13.29
N ALA A 378 14.00 -4.56 -12.20
CA ALA A 378 14.17 -5.22 -10.90
C ALA A 378 12.85 -5.75 -10.35
N VAL A 379 12.95 -6.77 -9.51
CA VAL A 379 11.89 -7.23 -8.61
C VAL A 379 12.42 -7.07 -7.19
N SER A 380 11.68 -6.36 -6.36
CA SER A 380 12.04 -6.17 -4.96
C SER A 380 10.80 -6.38 -4.09
N PRO A 381 10.81 -7.34 -3.16
CA PRO A 381 9.74 -7.48 -2.19
C PRO A 381 9.58 -6.21 -1.35
N THR A 382 8.33 -5.76 -1.20
CA THR A 382 8.05 -4.68 -0.26
C THR A 382 8.02 -5.20 1.17
N ASN A 383 8.37 -4.34 2.12
CA ASN A 383 8.27 -4.63 3.55
C ASN A 383 7.70 -3.40 4.26
N GLU A 384 6.40 -3.23 4.14
CA GLU A 384 5.67 -2.08 4.72
C GLU A 384 5.72 -2.12 6.24
N GLU A 385 5.65 -3.31 6.84
CA GLU A 385 5.71 -3.50 8.29
C GLU A 385 7.06 -3.04 8.84
N LEU A 386 8.17 -3.38 8.21
CA LEU A 386 9.50 -2.89 8.60
C LEU A 386 9.62 -1.37 8.42
N ALA A 387 9.08 -0.83 7.33
CA ALA A 387 9.09 0.62 7.10
C ALA A 387 8.30 1.37 8.19
N ILE A 388 7.12 0.87 8.55
CA ILE A 388 6.30 1.41 9.64
C ILE A 388 7.03 1.27 10.98
N ALA A 389 7.62 0.10 11.25
CA ALA A 389 8.35 -0.18 12.48
C ALA A 389 9.52 0.79 12.68
N ARG A 390 10.35 1.00 11.65
CA ARG A 390 11.49 1.94 11.71
C ARG A 390 11.06 3.39 11.97
N LYS A 391 10.01 3.84 11.28
CA LYS A 391 9.45 5.19 11.47
C LYS A 391 8.89 5.36 12.89
N SER A 392 8.18 4.35 13.39
CA SER A 392 7.59 4.36 14.72
C SER A 392 8.67 4.37 15.81
N ALA A 393 9.70 3.54 15.67
CA ALA A 393 10.82 3.50 16.60
C ALA A 393 11.57 4.85 16.67
N ALA A 394 11.78 5.51 15.53
CA ALA A 394 12.44 6.80 15.48
C ALA A 394 11.68 7.89 16.27
N ILE A 395 10.35 7.92 16.15
CA ILE A 395 9.50 8.86 16.93
C ILE A 395 9.51 8.48 18.42
N ALA A 396 9.43 7.19 18.74
CA ALA A 396 9.46 6.72 20.13
C ALA A 396 10.78 7.03 20.83
N GLU A 397 11.90 6.89 20.12
CA GLU A 397 13.24 7.22 20.62
C GLU A 397 13.43 8.74 20.84
N ALA A 398 12.90 9.55 19.91
CA ALA A 398 12.91 11.00 20.04
C ALA A 398 11.99 11.50 21.19
N GLY A 399 10.97 10.70 21.57
CA GLY A 399 9.97 11.06 22.57
C GLY A 399 9.03 12.19 22.16
N THR A 400 9.18 12.70 20.94
CA THR A 400 8.36 13.77 20.38
C THR A 400 8.24 13.60 18.86
N ASP A 401 7.12 14.08 18.30
CA ASP A 401 6.93 14.14 16.85
C ASP A 401 7.18 15.56 16.31
N THR A 402 7.10 15.68 14.98
CA THR A 402 7.31 16.98 14.30
C THR A 402 6.15 17.97 14.49
N TYR A 403 5.04 17.57 15.12
CA TYR A 403 3.85 18.39 15.40
C TYR A 403 3.86 18.93 16.83
N GLY A 404 4.91 18.65 17.60
CA GLY A 404 5.06 19.08 18.99
C GLY A 404 4.28 18.22 20.00
N ASN A 405 3.76 17.06 19.58
CA ASN A 405 3.22 16.10 20.53
C ASN A 405 4.38 15.39 21.24
N THR A 406 4.24 15.12 22.53
CA THR A 406 5.22 14.41 23.36
C THR A 406 4.59 13.18 23.98
N PHE A 407 5.36 12.12 24.11
CA PHE A 407 4.99 10.95 24.90
C PHE A 407 5.56 11.15 26.32
N ALA A 408 4.67 11.37 27.29
CA ALA A 408 5.06 11.41 28.70
C ALA A 408 5.21 9.97 29.19
N LYS A 409 6.43 9.63 29.64
CA LYS A 409 6.72 8.37 30.33
C LYS A 409 6.19 8.38 31.74
#